data_5ae113d9a34fefe49b3db7593eec083f
#
_entry.id   5ae113d9a34fefe49b3db7593eec083f
#
_cell.length_a   1.000
_cell.length_b   1.000
_cell.length_c   1.000
_cell.angle_alpha   90.00
_cell.angle_beta   90.00
_cell.angle_gamma   90.00
#
_symmetry.space_group_name_H-M   'P 1'
#
loop_
_entity.id
_entity.type
_entity.pdbx_description
1 polymer ?
#
loop_
_entity_poly.entity_id
_entity_poly.type
_entity_poly.pdbx_seq_one_letter_code
_entity_poly.pdbx_strand_id
1 'polypeptide(L)'
;MRRFGGRFETPRAATARLASALLFAIALSCLVQARAAAAATPTAAPNPFALAPAHVVATGDLIPSGAFVDQTGAARALDDFRGSTLVIGFVYTSCKDECPLITRKFGTLEGLLPAGQFHLVEISIDPVHDTPRVLAAYALRYDVHATRRTLLTGSPDAIESFERALGVSSIDNGHGTILHNDRTVIVAASGRIADIIDEAGWTPNDVAADAKSVAGVAANPFDRIDLALGRTVAYVCGGVVNGRAGLADLFAVLAIFGLSTWAMVWVSRKIFWGAS
;
A
#
# COMPACT_ATOMS: atom_id res chain seq x y z
N MET A 1 -63.17 37.72 -25.73
CA MET A 1 -62.77 36.31 -25.78
C MET A 1 -61.25 36.23 -25.81
N ARG A 2 -60.58 35.98 -24.65
CA ARG A 2 -59.13 35.78 -24.56
C ARG A 2 -58.88 34.28 -24.44
N ARG A 3 -58.17 33.69 -25.43
CA ARG A 3 -57.71 32.30 -25.37
C ARG A 3 -56.46 32.22 -24.53
N PHE A 4 -56.53 31.55 -23.39
CA PHE A 4 -55.38 31.10 -22.61
C PHE A 4 -54.86 29.81 -23.27
N GLY A 5 -53.72 29.90 -23.96
CA GLY A 5 -52.97 28.75 -24.48
C GLY A 5 -51.95 28.30 -23.44
N GLY A 6 -52.36 27.52 -22.46
CA GLY A 6 -51.41 26.85 -21.56
C GLY A 6 -50.78 25.66 -22.29
N ARG A 7 -49.46 25.69 -22.53
CA ARG A 7 -48.71 24.52 -22.97
C ARG A 7 -48.58 23.55 -21.79
N PHE A 8 -49.27 22.45 -21.84
CA PHE A 8 -49.02 21.33 -20.94
C PHE A 8 -47.70 20.65 -21.36
N GLU A 9 -46.64 20.84 -20.58
CA GLU A 9 -45.40 20.05 -20.76
C GLU A 9 -45.71 18.57 -20.41
N THR A 10 -45.31 17.67 -21.28
CA THR A 10 -45.52 16.24 -21.03
C THR A 10 -44.66 15.77 -19.85
N PRO A 11 -45.16 14.86 -18.99
CA PRO A 11 -44.45 14.42 -17.79
C PRO A 11 -43.06 13.79 -18.07
N ARG A 12 -42.81 13.31 -19.29
CA ARG A 12 -41.50 12.79 -19.73
C ARG A 12 -40.43 13.87 -19.87
N ALA A 13 -40.78 15.10 -20.23
CA ALA A 13 -39.82 16.19 -20.35
C ALA A 13 -39.35 16.72 -18.97
N ALA A 14 -40.21 16.70 -17.97
CA ALA A 14 -39.90 17.12 -16.61
C ALA A 14 -38.97 16.13 -15.90
N THR A 15 -39.18 14.82 -16.08
CA THR A 15 -38.31 13.78 -15.47
C THR A 15 -36.91 13.77 -16.09
N ALA A 16 -36.77 13.98 -17.40
CA ALA A 16 -35.48 14.08 -18.07
C ALA A 16 -34.66 15.30 -17.58
N ARG A 17 -35.32 16.44 -17.38
CA ARG A 17 -34.66 17.67 -16.86
C ARG A 17 -34.22 17.52 -15.41
N LEU A 18 -35.00 16.84 -14.56
CA LEU A 18 -34.65 16.57 -13.18
C LEU A 18 -33.46 15.60 -13.07
N ALA A 19 -33.42 14.56 -13.90
CA ALA A 19 -32.30 13.61 -13.94
C ALA A 19 -31.01 14.29 -14.41
N SER A 20 -31.07 15.15 -15.43
CA SER A 20 -29.90 15.91 -15.90
C SER A 20 -29.41 16.91 -14.88
N ALA A 21 -30.30 17.58 -14.14
CA ALA A 21 -29.95 18.52 -13.08
C ALA A 21 -29.27 17.83 -11.91
N LEU A 22 -29.72 16.62 -11.55
CA LEU A 22 -29.12 15.83 -10.47
C LEU A 22 -27.70 15.34 -10.82
N LEU A 23 -27.53 14.84 -12.05
CA LEU A 23 -26.20 14.44 -12.54
C LEU A 23 -25.24 15.62 -12.60
N PHE A 24 -25.71 16.79 -12.99
CA PHE A 24 -24.89 18.00 -13.03
C PHE A 24 -24.52 18.48 -11.61
N ALA A 25 -25.43 18.38 -10.65
CA ALA A 25 -25.19 18.73 -9.25
C ALA A 25 -24.17 17.78 -8.60
N ILE A 26 -24.23 16.47 -8.90
CA ILE A 26 -23.27 15.46 -8.41
C ILE A 26 -21.87 15.73 -9.01
N ALA A 27 -21.79 15.97 -10.31
CA ALA A 27 -20.55 16.29 -10.99
C ALA A 27 -19.92 17.59 -10.48
N LEU A 28 -20.73 18.61 -10.21
CA LEU A 28 -20.29 19.89 -9.65
C LEU A 28 -19.79 19.73 -8.19
N SER A 29 -20.45 18.89 -7.40
CA SER A 29 -20.07 18.58 -6.02
C SER A 29 -18.70 17.87 -5.99
N CYS A 30 -18.45 16.90 -6.86
CA CYS A 30 -17.15 16.24 -6.99
C CYS A 30 -16.03 17.20 -7.41
N LEU A 31 -16.32 18.12 -8.33
CA LEU A 31 -15.36 19.14 -8.78
C LEU A 31 -15.00 20.15 -7.68
N VAL A 32 -15.96 20.52 -6.84
CA VAL A 32 -15.73 21.43 -5.71
C VAL A 32 -14.90 20.76 -4.62
N GLN A 33 -15.16 19.47 -4.36
CA GLN A 33 -14.39 18.70 -3.37
C GLN A 33 -12.96 18.44 -3.84
N ALA A 34 -12.75 18.18 -5.13
CA ALA A 34 -11.41 18.01 -5.71
C ALA A 34 -10.58 19.30 -5.62
N ARG A 35 -11.19 20.47 -5.78
CA ARG A 35 -10.50 21.76 -5.60
C ARG A 35 -10.19 22.10 -4.15
N ALA A 36 -11.04 21.72 -3.21
CA ALA A 36 -10.79 21.93 -1.78
C ALA A 36 -9.62 21.07 -1.27
N ALA A 37 -9.48 19.84 -1.78
CA ALA A 37 -8.34 18.97 -1.46
C ALA A 37 -7.00 19.49 -2.01
N ALA A 38 -7.01 20.14 -3.17
CA ALA A 38 -5.80 20.72 -3.76
C ALA A 38 -5.30 22.01 -3.06
N ALA A 39 -6.16 22.68 -2.27
CA ALA A 39 -5.81 23.92 -1.59
C ALA A 39 -5.26 23.72 -0.17
N ALA A 40 -5.23 22.49 0.34
CA ALA A 40 -4.92 22.19 1.74
C ALA A 40 -3.57 21.49 1.99
N THR A 41 -2.61 21.60 1.07
CA THR A 41 -1.23 21.19 1.41
C THR A 41 -0.56 22.32 2.20
N PRO A 42 -0.34 22.18 3.51
CA PRO A 42 0.52 23.11 4.23
C PRO A 42 1.93 22.93 3.66
N THR A 43 2.45 23.96 3.00
CA THR A 43 3.86 24.04 2.66
C THR A 43 4.61 24.09 3.98
N ALA A 44 5.13 22.96 4.44
CA ALA A 44 6.02 22.91 5.58
C ALA A 44 7.20 23.84 5.26
N ALA A 45 7.51 24.73 6.20
CA ALA A 45 8.68 25.59 6.07
C ALA A 45 9.92 24.71 5.86
N PRO A 46 10.84 25.06 4.94
CA PRO A 46 12.04 24.27 4.70
C PRO A 46 12.82 24.14 6.01
N ASN A 47 13.06 22.90 6.44
CA ASN A 47 13.88 22.61 7.59
C ASN A 47 15.32 23.05 7.27
N PRO A 48 15.90 24.05 7.96
CA PRO A 48 17.24 24.53 7.66
C PRO A 48 18.34 23.49 7.94
N PHE A 49 17.99 22.38 8.60
CA PHE A 49 18.87 21.24 8.86
C PHE A 49 18.63 20.06 7.92
N ALA A 50 17.76 20.20 6.93
CA ALA A 50 17.62 19.19 5.90
C ALA A 50 18.94 19.15 5.11
N LEU A 51 19.77 18.17 5.38
CA LEU A 51 20.82 17.74 4.46
C LEU A 51 20.13 17.55 3.09
N ALA A 52 20.84 17.99 2.01
CA ALA A 52 20.31 17.83 0.66
C ALA A 52 19.76 16.40 0.53
N PRO A 53 18.52 16.20 0.03
CA PRO A 53 17.91 14.89 0.02
C PRO A 53 18.85 13.93 -0.71
N ALA A 54 19.39 12.95 0.01
CA ALA A 54 19.91 11.77 -0.64
C ALA A 54 18.78 11.26 -1.55
N HIS A 55 19.11 10.90 -2.79
CA HIS A 55 18.11 10.40 -3.73
C HIS A 55 17.41 9.20 -3.08
N VAL A 56 16.20 9.40 -2.57
CA VAL A 56 15.37 8.32 -2.07
C VAL A 56 14.86 7.57 -3.28
N VAL A 57 15.15 6.28 -3.33
CA VAL A 57 14.74 5.44 -4.45
C VAL A 57 13.23 5.31 -4.54
N ALA A 58 12.75 5.19 -5.76
CA ALA A 58 11.33 5.01 -6.10
C ALA A 58 11.11 3.67 -6.81
N THR A 59 9.86 3.33 -7.02
CA THR A 59 9.46 2.20 -7.87
C THR A 59 10.06 2.35 -9.26
N GLY A 60 10.71 1.30 -9.74
CA GLY A 60 11.45 1.27 -11.01
C GLY A 60 12.96 1.46 -10.87
N ASP A 61 13.45 2.03 -9.77
CA ASP A 61 14.88 2.16 -9.53
C ASP A 61 15.53 0.81 -9.18
N LEU A 62 16.83 0.73 -9.31
CA LEU A 62 17.58 -0.41 -8.78
C LEU A 62 17.67 -0.30 -7.27
N ILE A 63 17.52 -1.43 -6.58
CA ILE A 63 17.76 -1.49 -5.15
C ILE A 63 19.23 -1.08 -4.87
N PRO A 64 19.50 -0.19 -3.89
CA PRO A 64 20.86 0.16 -3.53
C PRO A 64 21.67 -1.07 -3.13
N SER A 65 22.93 -1.11 -3.53
CA SER A 65 23.86 -2.10 -3.00
C SER A 65 24.14 -1.81 -1.52
N GLY A 66 24.20 -2.85 -0.72
CA GLY A 66 24.56 -2.76 0.69
C GLY A 66 25.59 -3.83 1.04
N ALA A 67 26.46 -3.52 1.98
CA ALA A 67 27.36 -4.50 2.57
C ALA A 67 26.78 -4.93 3.92
N PHE A 68 26.34 -6.15 4.00
CA PHE A 68 25.65 -6.72 5.16
C PHE A 68 26.40 -7.93 5.72
N VAL A 69 25.98 -8.35 6.90
CA VAL A 69 26.34 -9.60 7.53
C VAL A 69 25.05 -10.29 7.95
N ASP A 70 24.90 -11.57 7.64
CA ASP A 70 23.70 -12.31 8.03
C ASP A 70 23.76 -12.86 9.47
N GLN A 71 22.69 -13.46 9.93
CA GLN A 71 22.58 -14.08 11.26
C GLN A 71 23.57 -15.23 11.48
N THR A 72 24.23 -15.75 10.45
CA THR A 72 25.26 -16.78 10.55
C THR A 72 26.66 -16.18 10.66
N GLY A 73 26.80 -14.87 10.47
CA GLY A 73 28.07 -14.15 10.41
C GLY A 73 28.69 -14.12 8.99
N ALA A 74 27.98 -14.60 7.98
CA ALA A 74 28.47 -14.53 6.62
C ALA A 74 28.24 -13.15 6.00
N ALA A 75 29.23 -12.65 5.26
CA ALA A 75 29.08 -11.43 4.48
C ALA A 75 28.03 -11.63 3.39
N ARG A 76 27.17 -10.63 3.19
CA ARG A 76 26.06 -10.63 2.24
C ARG A 76 25.96 -9.32 1.48
N ALA A 77 25.48 -9.43 0.26
CA ALA A 77 24.96 -8.30 -0.51
C ALA A 77 23.54 -8.66 -0.98
N LEU A 78 22.71 -7.66 -1.27
CA LEU A 78 21.38 -7.93 -1.84
C LEU A 78 21.45 -8.61 -3.21
N ASP A 79 22.59 -8.40 -3.91
CA ASP A 79 22.88 -9.06 -5.17
C ASP A 79 23.02 -10.59 -5.06
N ASP A 80 23.31 -11.13 -3.89
CA ASP A 80 23.37 -12.58 -3.64
C ASP A 80 21.99 -13.24 -3.81
N PHE A 81 20.93 -12.46 -3.72
CA PHE A 81 19.55 -12.92 -3.87
C PHE A 81 18.97 -12.64 -5.26
N ARG A 82 19.79 -12.18 -6.23
CA ARG A 82 19.32 -11.95 -7.61
C ARG A 82 18.75 -13.23 -8.22
N GLY A 83 17.73 -13.07 -9.05
CA GLY A 83 16.97 -14.18 -9.60
C GLY A 83 15.77 -14.58 -8.76
N SER A 84 15.68 -14.10 -7.51
CA SER A 84 14.50 -14.20 -6.66
C SER A 84 13.80 -12.84 -6.53
N THR A 85 12.50 -12.86 -6.38
CA THR A 85 11.75 -11.69 -5.93
C THR A 85 11.97 -11.54 -4.43
N LEU A 86 12.42 -10.34 -3.98
CA LEU A 86 12.66 -10.08 -2.57
C LEU A 86 11.48 -9.35 -1.95
N VAL A 87 11.21 -9.67 -0.68
CA VAL A 87 10.40 -8.82 0.19
C VAL A 87 11.29 -8.39 1.34
N ILE A 88 11.52 -7.09 1.47
CA ILE A 88 12.45 -6.50 2.44
C ILE A 88 11.65 -5.73 3.48
N GLY A 89 11.91 -5.99 4.76
CA GLY A 89 11.38 -5.24 5.89
C GLY A 89 12.48 -4.78 6.82
N PHE A 90 12.15 -3.89 7.75
CA PHE A 90 13.07 -3.32 8.72
C PHE A 90 12.60 -3.64 10.13
N VAL A 91 13.53 -4.09 10.98
CA VAL A 91 13.24 -4.54 12.34
C VAL A 91 14.42 -4.24 13.25
N TYR A 92 14.22 -4.33 14.56
CA TYR A 92 15.34 -4.43 15.52
C TYR A 92 14.93 -5.37 16.66
N THR A 93 15.92 -6.12 17.20
CA THR A 93 15.62 -7.28 18.06
C THR A 93 15.12 -6.90 19.46
N SER A 94 15.45 -5.70 19.94
CA SER A 94 15.04 -5.18 21.24
C SER A 94 13.62 -4.55 21.23
N CYS A 95 13.02 -4.37 20.06
CA CYS A 95 11.63 -3.90 19.91
C CYS A 95 10.65 -4.84 20.60
N LYS A 96 9.72 -4.25 21.38
CA LYS A 96 8.70 -5.02 22.11
C LYS A 96 7.32 -4.94 21.49
N ASP A 97 7.14 -4.05 20.51
CA ASP A 97 5.85 -3.71 19.95
C ASP A 97 5.67 -4.26 18.53
N GLU A 98 6.04 -3.51 17.49
CA GLU A 98 5.70 -3.80 16.10
C GLU A 98 6.65 -4.81 15.43
N CYS A 99 7.97 -4.76 15.69
CA CYS A 99 8.91 -5.66 15.03
C CYS A 99 8.59 -7.14 15.22
N PRO A 100 8.18 -7.63 16.42
CA PRO A 100 7.72 -9.00 16.59
C PRO A 100 6.52 -9.35 15.70
N LEU A 101 5.63 -8.39 15.43
CA LEU A 101 4.48 -8.60 14.56
C LEU A 101 4.91 -8.66 13.10
N ILE A 102 5.80 -7.77 12.68
CA ILE A 102 6.36 -7.77 11.31
C ILE A 102 7.09 -9.07 11.04
N THR A 103 7.98 -9.52 11.95
CA THR A 103 8.70 -10.78 11.78
C THR A 103 7.75 -12.00 11.69
N ARG A 104 6.64 -12.02 12.46
CA ARG A 104 5.60 -13.07 12.31
C ARG A 104 4.86 -12.97 10.97
N LYS A 105 4.55 -11.76 10.49
CA LYS A 105 3.98 -11.56 9.16
C LYS A 105 4.90 -12.10 8.08
N PHE A 106 6.21 -11.86 8.20
CA PHE A 106 7.21 -12.44 7.31
C PHE A 106 7.24 -13.97 7.38
N GLY A 107 7.08 -14.57 8.57
CA GLY A 107 6.92 -16.03 8.71
C GLY A 107 5.67 -16.56 7.99
N THR A 108 4.55 -15.84 8.06
CA THR A 108 3.33 -16.17 7.33
C THR A 108 3.53 -16.03 5.81
N LEU A 109 4.19 -14.95 5.37
CA LEU A 109 4.56 -14.73 3.97
C LEU A 109 5.39 -15.88 3.42
N GLU A 110 6.35 -16.38 4.18
CA GLU A 110 7.19 -17.52 3.79
C GLU A 110 6.35 -18.75 3.44
N GLY A 111 5.28 -19.02 4.20
CA GLY A 111 4.33 -20.09 3.91
C GLY A 111 3.43 -19.84 2.70
N LEU A 112 3.15 -18.58 2.35
CA LEU A 112 2.28 -18.19 1.24
C LEU A 112 3.01 -18.12 -0.10
N LEU A 113 4.33 -17.96 -0.11
CA LEU A 113 5.14 -17.77 -1.29
C LEU A 113 5.79 -19.08 -1.73
N PRO A 114 5.79 -19.42 -3.05
CA PRO A 114 6.47 -20.60 -3.57
C PRO A 114 7.97 -20.60 -3.27
N ALA A 115 8.50 -21.74 -2.86
CA ALA A 115 9.95 -21.89 -2.63
C ALA A 115 10.76 -21.69 -3.93
N GLY A 116 11.96 -21.11 -3.79
CA GLY A 116 12.93 -20.97 -4.89
C GLY A 116 12.70 -19.76 -5.81
N GLN A 117 11.59 -19.05 -5.68
CA GLN A 117 11.30 -17.84 -6.47
C GLN A 117 11.30 -16.57 -5.63
N PHE A 118 11.23 -16.71 -4.33
CA PHE A 118 11.13 -15.61 -3.37
C PHE A 118 12.15 -15.80 -2.27
N HIS A 119 12.68 -14.67 -1.82
CA HIS A 119 13.50 -14.61 -0.62
C HIS A 119 13.05 -13.43 0.25
N LEU A 120 12.91 -13.66 1.55
CA LEU A 120 12.49 -12.64 2.51
C LEU A 120 13.72 -12.13 3.24
N VAL A 121 13.81 -10.82 3.41
CA VAL A 121 14.94 -10.15 4.04
C VAL A 121 14.42 -9.21 5.11
N GLU A 122 14.88 -9.38 6.34
CA GLU A 122 14.62 -8.44 7.42
C GLU A 122 15.97 -7.79 7.80
N ILE A 123 16.03 -6.45 7.69
CA ILE A 123 17.27 -5.70 7.94
C ILE A 123 17.16 -5.02 9.30
N SER A 124 18.16 -5.24 10.16
CA SER A 124 18.19 -4.55 11.44
C SER A 124 18.57 -3.09 11.26
N ILE A 125 17.79 -2.22 11.94
CA ILE A 125 18.05 -0.78 12.07
C ILE A 125 18.83 -0.43 13.35
N ASP A 126 19.24 -1.43 14.13
CA ASP A 126 20.06 -1.28 15.36
C ASP A 126 21.36 -2.08 15.24
N PRO A 127 22.23 -1.77 14.28
CA PRO A 127 23.43 -2.57 14.02
C PRO A 127 24.43 -2.58 15.19
N VAL A 128 24.31 -1.64 16.12
CA VAL A 128 25.17 -1.57 17.31
C VAL A 128 24.84 -2.71 18.27
N HIS A 129 23.57 -3.02 18.48
CA HIS A 129 23.13 -4.05 19.41
C HIS A 129 22.80 -5.37 18.69
N ASP A 130 22.32 -5.30 17.47
CA ASP A 130 21.90 -6.45 16.68
C ASP A 130 23.08 -7.09 15.93
N THR A 131 24.01 -7.64 16.70
CA THR A 131 25.12 -8.42 16.16
C THR A 131 24.63 -9.70 15.50
N PRO A 132 25.41 -10.37 14.63
CA PRO A 132 25.04 -11.66 14.03
C PRO A 132 24.60 -12.69 15.07
N ARG A 133 25.27 -12.73 16.23
CA ARG A 133 24.88 -13.62 17.33
C ARG A 133 23.50 -13.28 17.90
N VAL A 134 23.16 -12.01 18.02
CA VAL A 134 21.85 -11.57 18.51
C VAL A 134 20.79 -11.89 17.48
N LEU A 135 21.05 -11.63 16.20
CA LEU A 135 20.18 -12.00 15.10
C LEU A 135 19.97 -13.52 14.99
N ALA A 136 21.02 -14.33 15.27
CA ALA A 136 20.87 -15.80 15.31
C ALA A 136 19.90 -16.25 16.40
N ALA A 137 19.99 -15.64 17.60
CA ALA A 137 19.04 -15.93 18.70
C ALA A 137 17.62 -15.46 18.35
N TYR A 138 17.48 -14.33 17.68
CA TYR A 138 16.20 -13.84 17.17
C TYR A 138 15.63 -14.76 16.08
N ALA A 139 16.47 -15.21 15.14
CA ALA A 139 16.11 -16.18 14.12
C ALA A 139 15.54 -17.47 14.69
N LEU A 140 16.18 -18.01 15.73
CA LEU A 140 15.68 -19.22 16.44
C LEU A 140 14.33 -18.97 17.12
N ARG A 141 14.10 -17.78 17.69
CA ARG A 141 12.84 -17.43 18.36
C ARG A 141 11.66 -17.36 17.37
N TYR A 142 11.90 -16.93 16.14
CA TYR A 142 10.88 -16.70 15.13
C TYR A 142 10.92 -17.70 13.96
N ASP A 143 11.64 -18.80 14.13
CA ASP A 143 11.75 -19.89 13.13
C ASP A 143 12.20 -19.39 11.76
N VAL A 144 13.23 -18.55 11.75
CA VAL A 144 13.81 -17.98 10.54
C VAL A 144 14.81 -18.94 9.93
N HIS A 145 14.52 -19.44 8.74
CA HIS A 145 15.39 -20.35 8.00
C HIS A 145 16.12 -19.60 6.87
N ALA A 146 17.47 -19.54 6.96
CA ALA A 146 18.31 -18.75 6.04
C ALA A 146 18.17 -19.13 4.56
N THR A 147 17.60 -20.29 4.25
CA THR A 147 17.33 -20.71 2.88
C THR A 147 16.19 -19.94 2.19
N ARG A 148 15.32 -19.33 2.97
CA ARG A 148 14.14 -18.61 2.47
C ARG A 148 13.96 -17.22 3.10
N ARG A 149 14.49 -17.03 4.29
CA ARG A 149 14.38 -15.79 5.06
C ARG A 149 15.71 -15.48 5.74
N THR A 150 16.25 -14.29 5.52
CA THR A 150 17.54 -13.88 6.05
C THR A 150 17.38 -12.61 6.88
N LEU A 151 18.00 -12.61 8.06
CA LEU A 151 18.18 -11.41 8.89
C LEU A 151 19.54 -10.79 8.57
N LEU A 152 19.57 -9.50 8.31
CA LEU A 152 20.77 -8.78 7.95
C LEU A 152 21.08 -7.68 8.98
N THR A 153 22.36 -7.47 9.22
CA THR A 153 22.94 -6.33 9.93
C THR A 153 24.18 -5.86 9.18
N GLY A 154 24.88 -4.86 9.69
CA GLY A 154 26.09 -4.36 9.04
C GLY A 154 26.82 -3.37 9.94
N SER A 155 27.74 -2.58 9.36
CA SER A 155 28.27 -1.42 10.08
C SER A 155 27.18 -0.34 10.23
N PRO A 156 27.21 0.47 11.30
CA PRO A 156 26.25 1.56 11.47
C PRO A 156 26.15 2.47 10.25
N ASP A 157 27.27 2.87 9.67
CA ASP A 157 27.28 3.74 8.47
C ASP A 157 26.64 3.07 7.24
N ALA A 158 26.84 1.75 7.07
CA ALA A 158 26.26 1.02 5.95
C ALA A 158 24.75 0.89 6.10
N ILE A 159 24.26 0.58 7.29
CA ILE A 159 22.82 0.48 7.59
C ILE A 159 22.16 1.84 7.44
N GLU A 160 22.68 2.89 8.06
CA GLU A 160 22.13 4.24 7.95
C GLU A 160 22.11 4.76 6.51
N SER A 161 23.17 4.48 5.73
CA SER A 161 23.19 4.85 4.31
C SER A 161 22.13 4.12 3.51
N PHE A 162 21.91 2.84 3.80
CA PHE A 162 20.91 2.01 3.14
C PHE A 162 19.47 2.44 3.51
N GLU A 163 19.22 2.69 4.80
CA GLU A 163 17.94 3.23 5.29
C GLU A 163 17.59 4.53 4.59
N ARG A 164 18.53 5.51 4.57
CA ARG A 164 18.32 6.79 3.90
C ARG A 164 18.00 6.63 2.42
N ALA A 165 18.73 5.74 1.74
CA ALA A 165 18.50 5.49 0.32
C ALA A 165 17.09 4.91 0.07
N LEU A 166 16.60 4.08 0.97
CA LEU A 166 15.24 3.53 0.91
C LEU A 166 14.19 4.42 1.58
N GLY A 167 14.54 5.61 2.06
CA GLY A 167 13.60 6.52 2.74
C GLY A 167 13.11 5.98 4.08
N VAL A 168 13.88 5.10 4.71
CA VAL A 168 13.67 4.71 6.10
C VAL A 168 14.35 5.74 6.98
N SER A 169 13.63 6.24 7.97
CA SER A 169 14.13 7.19 8.96
C SER A 169 14.03 6.54 10.33
N SER A 170 15.14 6.41 11.01
CA SER A 170 15.23 5.85 12.36
C SER A 170 15.78 6.87 13.34
N ILE A 171 15.20 6.99 14.53
CA ILE A 171 15.61 7.92 15.59
C ILE A 171 15.65 7.15 16.90
N ASP A 172 16.83 6.98 17.46
CA ASP A 172 16.98 6.46 18.82
C ASP A 172 16.54 7.53 19.84
N ASN A 173 15.61 7.18 20.72
CA ASN A 173 15.13 8.07 21.77
C ASN A 173 16.04 8.11 23.02
N GLY A 174 17.17 7.41 23.00
CA GLY A 174 18.11 7.31 24.12
C GLY A 174 17.63 6.44 25.29
N HIS A 175 16.47 5.79 25.15
CA HIS A 175 15.87 4.91 26.18
C HIS A 175 15.69 3.47 25.66
N GLY A 176 16.42 3.10 24.62
CA GLY A 176 16.38 1.76 24.02
C GLY A 176 15.18 1.52 23.10
N THR A 177 14.53 2.58 22.64
CA THR A 177 13.47 2.52 21.63
C THR A 177 13.89 3.31 20.41
N ILE A 178 13.90 2.67 19.25
CA ILE A 178 14.14 3.30 17.97
C ILE A 178 12.78 3.55 17.31
N LEU A 179 12.46 4.84 17.12
CA LEU A 179 11.30 5.24 16.34
C LEU A 179 11.69 5.23 14.87
N HIS A 180 10.95 4.51 14.06
CA HIS A 180 11.16 4.48 12.61
C HIS A 180 9.82 4.42 11.88
N ASN A 181 9.83 4.83 10.61
CA ASN A 181 8.69 4.61 9.76
C ASN A 181 8.69 3.16 9.26
N ASP A 182 7.49 2.59 9.16
CA ASP A 182 7.32 1.25 8.60
C ASP A 182 7.42 1.30 7.08
N ARG A 183 8.33 0.50 6.56
CA ARG A 183 8.49 0.33 5.12
C ARG A 183 8.74 -1.13 4.77
N THR A 184 7.98 -1.64 3.80
CA THR A 184 8.20 -2.94 3.19
C THR A 184 8.44 -2.72 1.69
N VAL A 185 9.51 -3.31 1.15
CA VAL A 185 9.92 -3.11 -0.23
C VAL A 185 9.87 -4.43 -0.98
N ILE A 186 9.18 -4.46 -2.12
CA ILE A 186 9.17 -5.61 -3.03
C ILE A 186 10.14 -5.32 -4.17
N VAL A 187 11.13 -6.20 -4.34
CA VAL A 187 12.17 -6.07 -5.36
C VAL A 187 12.02 -7.23 -6.35
N ALA A 188 11.89 -6.91 -7.62
CA ALA A 188 11.83 -7.92 -8.69
C ALA A 188 13.15 -8.70 -8.79
N ALA A 189 13.11 -9.88 -9.39
CA ALA A 189 14.29 -10.73 -9.63
C ALA A 189 15.42 -10.02 -10.41
N SER A 190 15.11 -8.96 -11.15
CA SER A 190 16.06 -8.09 -11.83
C SER A 190 16.82 -7.13 -10.90
N GLY A 191 16.44 -7.04 -9.63
CA GLY A 191 16.95 -6.07 -8.66
C GLY A 191 16.29 -4.70 -8.75
N ARG A 192 15.20 -4.53 -9.51
CA ARG A 192 14.42 -3.30 -9.53
C ARG A 192 13.34 -3.30 -8.45
N ILE A 193 13.19 -2.18 -7.77
CA ILE A 193 12.10 -1.95 -6.84
C ILE A 193 10.79 -1.99 -7.61
N ALA A 194 9.93 -2.92 -7.26
CA ALA A 194 8.65 -3.12 -7.92
C ALA A 194 7.52 -2.44 -7.15
N ASP A 195 7.61 -2.43 -5.81
CA ASP A 195 6.61 -1.78 -4.96
C ASP A 195 7.22 -1.33 -3.63
N ILE A 196 6.63 -0.30 -3.02
CA ILE A 196 7.00 0.23 -1.71
C ILE A 196 5.72 0.42 -0.90
N ILE A 197 5.66 -0.22 0.26
CA ILE A 197 4.51 -0.21 1.16
C ILE A 197 4.92 0.56 2.42
N ASP A 198 4.34 1.75 2.61
CA ASP A 198 4.69 2.71 3.68
C ASP A 198 3.75 2.62 4.88
N GLU A 199 3.41 1.42 5.33
CA GLU A 199 2.55 1.21 6.49
C GLU A 199 2.77 -0.17 7.13
N ALA A 200 2.58 -0.28 8.44
CA ALA A 200 2.61 -1.56 9.16
C ALA A 200 1.31 -2.38 9.00
N GLY A 201 0.25 -1.72 8.52
CA GLY A 201 -1.10 -2.29 8.46
C GLY A 201 -1.31 -3.37 7.40
N TRP A 202 -0.35 -3.60 6.50
CA TRP A 202 -0.47 -4.61 5.44
C TRP A 202 -0.72 -6.03 5.98
N THR A 203 -1.46 -6.83 5.21
CA THR A 203 -1.64 -8.25 5.54
C THR A 203 -0.67 -9.13 4.75
N PRO A 204 -0.25 -10.30 5.29
CA PRO A 204 0.60 -11.24 4.55
C PRO A 204 0.01 -11.68 3.20
N ASN A 205 -1.31 -11.77 3.08
CA ASN A 205 -1.97 -12.13 1.83
C ASN A 205 -1.82 -11.04 0.77
N ASP A 206 -1.89 -9.76 1.15
CA ASP A 206 -1.76 -8.63 0.22
C ASP A 206 -0.34 -8.58 -0.35
N VAL A 207 0.67 -8.59 0.54
CA VAL A 207 2.08 -8.59 0.13
C VAL A 207 2.43 -9.85 -0.67
N ALA A 208 1.87 -11.02 -0.31
CA ALA A 208 2.07 -12.25 -1.09
C ALA A 208 1.46 -12.14 -2.50
N ALA A 209 0.29 -11.50 -2.64
CA ALA A 209 -0.35 -11.30 -3.95
C ALA A 209 0.48 -10.34 -4.81
N ASP A 210 0.96 -9.22 -4.24
CA ASP A 210 1.81 -8.26 -4.94
C ASP A 210 3.14 -8.88 -5.34
N ALA A 211 3.82 -9.57 -4.44
CA ALA A 211 5.09 -10.26 -4.74
C ALA A 211 4.92 -11.31 -5.84
N LYS A 212 3.85 -12.12 -5.81
CA LYS A 212 3.53 -13.09 -6.87
C LYS A 212 3.26 -12.42 -8.21
N SER A 213 2.57 -11.28 -8.21
CA SER A 213 2.33 -10.48 -9.41
C SER A 213 3.64 -9.98 -10.02
N VAL A 214 4.57 -9.50 -9.18
CA VAL A 214 5.91 -9.04 -9.58
C VAL A 214 6.74 -10.20 -10.17
N ALA A 215 6.68 -11.37 -9.56
CA ALA A 215 7.40 -12.55 -10.02
C ALA A 215 6.78 -13.19 -11.29
N GLY A 216 5.63 -12.72 -11.75
CA GLY A 216 4.89 -13.34 -12.85
C GLY A 216 4.35 -14.73 -12.51
N VAL A 217 4.32 -15.11 -11.24
CA VAL A 217 3.65 -16.32 -10.78
C VAL A 217 2.17 -16.16 -11.05
N ALA A 218 1.58 -17.16 -11.74
CA ALA A 218 0.16 -17.12 -12.08
C ALA A 218 -0.69 -16.93 -10.82
N ALA A 219 -1.03 -15.68 -10.54
CA ALA A 219 -2.07 -15.37 -9.59
C ALA A 219 -3.38 -15.95 -10.15
N ASN A 220 -4.24 -16.42 -9.27
CA ASN A 220 -5.62 -16.72 -9.65
C ASN A 220 -6.13 -15.53 -10.48
N PRO A 221 -6.77 -15.75 -11.64
CA PRO A 221 -7.27 -14.63 -12.48
C PRO A 221 -8.12 -13.63 -11.71
N PHE A 222 -8.77 -14.04 -10.64
CA PHE A 222 -9.54 -13.16 -9.75
C PHE A 222 -8.65 -12.23 -8.93
N ASP A 223 -7.45 -12.66 -8.46
CA ASP A 223 -6.51 -11.80 -7.74
C ASP A 223 -5.95 -10.68 -8.64
N ARG A 224 -5.73 -10.98 -9.93
CA ARG A 224 -5.32 -9.96 -10.93
C ARG A 224 -6.40 -8.90 -11.17
N ILE A 225 -7.67 -9.32 -11.17
CA ILE A 225 -8.80 -8.41 -11.34
C ILE A 225 -8.95 -7.53 -10.09
N ASP A 226 -8.79 -8.09 -8.90
CA ASP A 226 -8.88 -7.37 -7.62
C ASP A 226 -7.80 -6.28 -7.52
N LEU A 227 -6.54 -6.60 -7.84
CA LEU A 227 -5.44 -5.64 -7.86
C LEU A 227 -5.65 -4.53 -8.90
N ALA A 228 -6.10 -4.90 -10.11
CA ALA A 228 -6.37 -3.93 -11.17
C ALA A 228 -7.50 -2.97 -10.80
N LEU A 229 -8.58 -3.48 -10.19
CA LEU A 229 -9.72 -2.69 -9.74
C LEU A 229 -9.36 -1.80 -8.55
N GLY A 230 -8.62 -2.31 -7.55
CA GLY A 230 -8.16 -1.54 -6.41
C GLY A 230 -7.32 -0.33 -6.83
N ARG A 231 -6.36 -0.52 -7.73
CA ARG A 231 -5.53 0.57 -8.29
C ARG A 231 -6.35 1.58 -9.08
N THR A 232 -7.33 1.12 -9.85
CA THR A 232 -8.20 2.01 -10.65
C THR A 232 -9.12 2.84 -9.76
N VAL A 233 -9.70 2.25 -8.73
CA VAL A 233 -10.57 2.94 -7.76
C VAL A 233 -9.76 3.96 -6.94
N ALA A 234 -8.57 3.60 -6.47
CA ALA A 234 -7.68 4.52 -5.76
C ALA A 234 -7.30 5.73 -6.64
N TYR A 235 -6.97 5.50 -7.91
CA TYR A 235 -6.65 6.56 -8.86
C TYR A 235 -7.84 7.49 -9.14
N VAL A 236 -9.05 6.95 -9.31
CA VAL A 236 -10.26 7.72 -9.66
C VAL A 236 -10.82 8.48 -8.47
N CYS A 237 -10.76 7.89 -7.26
CA CYS A 237 -11.36 8.48 -6.06
C CYS A 237 -10.40 9.36 -5.26
N GLY A 238 -9.09 9.45 -5.65
CA GLY A 238 -8.09 10.30 -4.98
C GLY A 238 -7.87 9.98 -3.50
N GLY A 239 -8.30 8.81 -3.06
CA GLY A 239 -8.19 8.36 -1.69
C GLY A 239 -7.04 7.38 -1.52
N VAL A 240 -6.33 7.51 -0.40
CA VAL A 240 -5.46 6.43 0.10
C VAL A 240 -6.40 5.29 0.49
N VAL A 241 -6.67 4.41 -0.45
CA VAL A 241 -7.40 3.17 -0.17
C VAL A 241 -6.34 2.17 0.25
N ASN A 242 -6.30 1.87 1.54
CA ASN A 242 -5.49 0.79 2.09
C ASN A 242 -5.80 -0.50 1.31
N GLY A 243 -4.86 -0.91 0.51
CA GLY A 243 -4.59 -2.15 -0.19
C GLY A 243 -5.67 -3.13 -0.66
N ARG A 244 -6.95 -2.92 -0.42
CA ARG A 244 -8.04 -3.77 -0.93
C ARG A 244 -9.37 -3.05 -0.98
N ALA A 245 -9.51 -2.12 -1.90
CA ALA A 245 -10.82 -1.92 -2.51
C ALA A 245 -11.07 -3.11 -3.43
N GLY A 246 -11.44 -4.23 -2.85
CA GLY A 246 -11.66 -5.46 -3.58
C GLY A 246 -12.98 -5.44 -4.34
N LEU A 247 -13.24 -6.52 -5.08
CA LEU A 247 -14.55 -6.78 -5.69
C LEU A 247 -15.71 -6.54 -4.70
N ALA A 248 -15.50 -6.80 -3.40
CA ALA A 248 -16.48 -6.55 -2.35
C ALA A 248 -16.86 -5.07 -2.24
N ASP A 249 -15.89 -4.15 -2.30
CA ASP A 249 -16.14 -2.71 -2.22
C ASP A 249 -16.79 -2.18 -3.51
N LEU A 250 -16.38 -2.71 -4.67
CA LEU A 250 -17.07 -2.44 -5.93
C LEU A 250 -18.51 -2.89 -5.89
N PHE A 251 -18.78 -4.10 -5.39
CA PHE A 251 -20.15 -4.60 -5.22
C PHE A 251 -20.94 -3.79 -4.20
N ALA A 252 -20.30 -3.33 -3.11
CA ALA A 252 -20.94 -2.45 -2.13
C ALA A 252 -21.32 -1.10 -2.76
N VAL A 253 -20.43 -0.49 -3.52
CA VAL A 253 -20.69 0.77 -4.25
C VAL A 253 -21.80 0.56 -5.29
N LEU A 254 -21.74 -0.50 -6.11
CA LEU A 254 -22.77 -0.82 -7.09
C LEU A 254 -24.13 -1.14 -6.43
N ALA A 255 -24.12 -1.80 -5.28
CA ALA A 255 -25.34 -2.09 -4.51
C ALA A 255 -25.96 -0.80 -3.96
N ILE A 256 -25.16 0.13 -3.42
CA ILE A 256 -25.62 1.44 -2.94
C ILE A 256 -26.22 2.25 -4.10
N PHE A 257 -25.54 2.30 -5.25
CA PHE A 257 -26.08 2.98 -6.44
C PHE A 257 -27.33 2.30 -6.99
N GLY A 258 -27.35 0.97 -7.03
CA GLY A 258 -28.52 0.18 -7.46
C GLY A 258 -29.74 0.38 -6.55
N LEU A 259 -29.53 0.33 -5.24
CA LEU A 259 -30.57 0.58 -4.24
C LEU A 259 -31.09 2.03 -4.30
N SER A 260 -30.20 3.02 -4.46
CA SER A 260 -30.59 4.42 -4.57
C SER A 260 -31.41 4.69 -5.83
N THR A 261 -30.99 4.13 -6.97
CA THR A 261 -31.74 4.26 -8.23
C THR A 261 -33.10 3.53 -8.18
N TRP A 262 -33.11 2.34 -7.57
CA TRP A 262 -34.36 1.57 -7.36
C TRP A 262 -35.32 2.31 -6.43
N ALA A 263 -34.82 2.83 -5.30
CA ALA A 263 -35.64 3.61 -4.37
C ALA A 263 -36.20 4.88 -5.02
N MET A 264 -35.41 5.57 -5.84
CA MET A 264 -35.81 6.76 -6.56
C MET A 264 -36.88 6.44 -7.62
N VAL A 265 -36.72 5.34 -8.36
CA VAL A 265 -37.74 4.86 -9.31
C VAL A 265 -39.00 4.42 -8.57
N TRP A 266 -38.87 3.73 -7.44
CA TRP A 266 -40.03 3.29 -6.65
C TRP A 266 -40.81 4.48 -6.07
N VAL A 267 -40.13 5.47 -5.51
CA VAL A 267 -40.75 6.71 -5.00
C VAL A 267 -41.41 7.48 -6.13
N SER A 268 -40.75 7.65 -7.27
CA SER A 268 -41.36 8.33 -8.43
C SER A 268 -42.60 7.62 -8.95
N ARG A 269 -42.57 6.27 -9.02
CA ARG A 269 -43.77 5.48 -9.39
C ARG A 269 -44.90 5.67 -8.38
N LYS A 270 -44.60 5.70 -7.07
CA LYS A 270 -45.61 5.88 -6.03
C LYS A 270 -46.23 7.28 -6.05
N ILE A 271 -45.43 8.32 -6.35
CA ILE A 271 -45.91 9.70 -6.44
C ILE A 271 -46.70 9.96 -7.70
N PHE A 272 -46.28 9.41 -8.85
CA PHE A 272 -46.87 9.76 -10.14
C PHE A 272 -47.91 8.75 -10.64
N TRP A 273 -47.96 7.51 -10.12
CA TRP A 273 -48.82 6.44 -10.60
C TRP A 273 -49.63 5.74 -9.49
N GLY A 274 -49.51 6.14 -8.23
CA GLY A 274 -50.19 5.57 -7.06
C GLY A 274 -51.47 6.29 -6.66
N ALA A 275 -52.01 7.12 -7.51
CA ALA A 275 -53.30 7.78 -7.32
C ALA A 275 -54.31 7.26 -8.35
N SER A 276 -54.61 5.95 -8.29
CA SER A 276 -55.79 5.36 -8.93
C SER A 276 -56.31 4.25 -8.03
#